data_f917ae7229cc2d05e1728f030aa8930e
#
_entry.id   f917ae7229cc2d05e1728f030aa8930e
#
_cell.length_a   1.000
_cell.length_b   1.000
_cell.length_c   1.000
_cell.angle_alpha   90.00
_cell.angle_beta   90.00
_cell.angle_gamma   90.00
#
_symmetry.space_group_name_H-M   'P 1'
#
loop_
_entity.id
_entity.type
_entity.pdbx_description
1 polymer ?
#
loop_
_entity_poly.entity_id
_entity_poly.type
_entity_poly.pdbx_seq_one_letter_code
_entity_poly.pdbx_strand_id
1 'polypeptide(L)'
;MGVVLAHQLARPDREQRRFRGGLAPWQQRAVAEHIEEHLDEPARLSKLAGLAHLSPYHFARCFKQSFGQPPRRDHVMRRIERAKTLLANSTMSVTDIGLALGFAETSTFTAAFRKVTGFHTHSICPQPADRCTQ
;
A
#
# COMPACT_ATOMS: atom_id res chain seq x y z
N MET A 1 10.98 30.34 -10.20
CA MET A 1 11.49 30.16 -10.04
C MET A 1 12.17 29.87 -9.79
N GLY A 2 12.12 29.55 -9.93
CA GLY A 2 12.87 29.14 -9.85
C GLY A 2 13.02 28.89 -9.26
N VAL A 3 12.95 29.38 -9.28
CA VAL A 3 13.24 28.96 -8.63
C VAL A 3 12.82 28.28 -8.11
N VAL A 4 12.23 28.90 -8.17
CA VAL A 4 11.63 27.95 -7.83
C VAL A 4 12.06 26.70 -8.06
N LEU A 5 12.28 26.52 -9.07
CA LEU A 5 12.80 25.36 -9.41
C LEU A 5 13.98 25.04 -8.72
N ALA A 6 14.85 25.91 -8.77
CA ALA A 6 16.10 25.69 -8.13
C ALA A 6 15.94 25.43 -6.67
N HIS A 7 15.12 26.21 -6.01
CA HIS A 7 15.05 25.99 -4.60
C HIS A 7 14.28 24.75 -4.26
N GLN A 8 13.42 24.29 -5.11
CA GLN A 8 12.77 23.06 -4.87
C GLN A 8 13.74 21.93 -4.92
N LEU A 9 14.63 21.96 -5.86
CA LEU A 9 15.60 20.93 -5.98
C LEU A 9 16.54 20.90 -4.82
N ALA A 10 16.82 22.03 -4.29
CA ALA A 10 17.78 22.12 -3.21
C ALA A 10 17.22 21.71 -1.87
N ARG A 11 15.95 21.53 -1.82
CA ARG A 11 15.34 21.31 -0.53
C ARG A 11 15.29 19.88 -0.03
N PRO A 12 15.65 18.83 -0.78
CA PRO A 12 15.57 17.47 -0.23
C PRO A 12 16.28 17.33 1.10
N ASP A 13 17.47 17.86 1.22
CA ASP A 13 18.20 17.75 2.47
C ASP A 13 17.46 18.39 3.61
N ARG A 14 16.92 19.55 3.35
CA ARG A 14 16.20 20.28 4.35
C ARG A 14 14.96 19.54 4.77
N GLU A 15 14.23 19.00 3.82
CA GLU A 15 13.04 18.23 4.12
C GLU A 15 13.39 16.99 4.89
N GLN A 16 14.51 16.35 4.57
CA GLN A 16 14.95 15.18 5.28
C GLN A 16 15.16 15.49 6.75
N ARG A 17 15.75 16.62 7.04
CA ARG A 17 16.00 17.01 8.42
C ARG A 17 14.70 17.28 9.16
N ARG A 18 13.74 17.88 8.49
CA ARG A 18 12.46 18.19 9.11
C ARG A 18 11.71 16.91 9.47
N PHE A 19 11.85 15.88 8.63
CA PHE A 19 11.17 14.62 8.85
C PHE A 19 12.16 13.60 9.34
N ARG A 20 12.88 14.00 10.38
CA ARG A 20 13.94 13.19 10.95
C ARG A 20 13.57 11.72 11.04
N GLY A 21 14.38 10.86 10.41
CA GLY A 21 14.16 9.43 10.42
C GLY A 21 13.09 8.94 9.47
N GLY A 22 12.35 9.85 8.82
CA GLY A 22 11.28 9.47 7.92
C GLY A 22 11.57 9.84 6.47
N LEU A 23 10.58 9.67 5.61
CA LEU A 23 10.69 9.99 4.21
C LEU A 23 10.23 11.42 3.96
N ALA A 24 10.88 12.08 3.02
CA ALA A 24 10.46 13.41 2.59
C ALA A 24 9.13 13.30 1.84
N PRO A 25 8.37 14.39 1.73
CA PRO A 25 7.08 14.32 1.02
C PRO A 25 7.15 13.76 -0.38
N TRP A 26 8.19 14.11 -1.17
CA TRP A 26 8.29 13.59 -2.52
C TRP A 26 8.58 12.09 -2.53
N GLN A 27 9.32 11.60 -1.53
CA GLN A 27 9.60 10.18 -1.42
C GLN A 27 8.34 9.43 -1.05
N GLN A 28 7.57 9.98 -0.12
CA GLN A 28 6.33 9.36 0.29
C GLN A 28 5.37 9.25 -0.88
N ARG A 29 5.26 10.32 -1.65
CA ARG A 29 4.36 10.34 -2.79
C ARG A 29 4.78 9.32 -3.86
N ALA A 30 6.05 9.31 -4.21
CA ALA A 30 6.53 8.40 -5.23
C ALA A 30 6.31 6.94 -4.85
N VAL A 31 6.59 6.61 -3.60
CA VAL A 31 6.45 5.24 -3.12
C VAL A 31 4.98 4.85 -3.03
N ALA A 32 4.15 5.74 -2.48
CA ALA A 32 2.73 5.44 -2.33
C ALA A 32 2.06 5.24 -3.69
N GLU A 33 2.38 6.09 -4.67
CA GLU A 33 1.82 5.96 -6.00
C GLU A 33 2.21 4.64 -6.63
N HIS A 34 3.47 4.26 -6.48
CA HIS A 34 3.92 3.00 -7.05
C HIS A 34 3.19 1.81 -6.42
N ILE A 35 3.03 1.83 -5.11
CA ILE A 35 2.35 0.74 -4.42
C ILE A 35 0.90 0.65 -4.90
N GLU A 36 0.22 1.79 -5.01
CA GLU A 36 -1.18 1.80 -5.44
C GLU A 36 -1.34 1.31 -6.88
N GLU A 37 -0.40 1.66 -7.73
CA GLU A 37 -0.48 1.26 -9.13
C GLU A 37 -0.13 -0.20 -9.34
N HIS A 38 0.56 -0.80 -8.39
CA HIS A 38 1.03 -2.19 -8.53
C HIS A 38 0.61 -3.06 -7.36
N LEU A 39 -0.65 -2.89 -6.92
CA LEU A 39 -1.14 -3.64 -5.77
C LEU A 39 -1.14 -5.14 -6.00
N ASP A 40 -1.34 -5.58 -7.23
CA ASP A 40 -1.38 -6.99 -7.55
C ASP A 40 0.00 -7.64 -7.63
N GLU A 41 1.05 -6.84 -7.49
CA GLU A 41 2.41 -7.36 -7.52
C GLU A 41 3.03 -7.32 -6.12
N PRO A 42 4.02 -8.17 -5.86
CA PRO A 42 4.70 -8.13 -4.57
C PRO A 42 5.39 -6.78 -4.35
N ALA A 43 5.36 -6.29 -3.15
CA ALA A 43 6.05 -5.05 -2.81
C ALA A 43 7.51 -5.37 -2.58
N ARG A 44 8.33 -5.19 -3.61
CA ARG A 44 9.75 -5.48 -3.51
C ARG A 44 10.47 -4.31 -2.87
N LEU A 45 11.10 -4.60 -1.75
CA LEU A 45 11.78 -3.56 -0.98
C LEU A 45 12.84 -2.82 -1.80
N SER A 46 13.61 -3.56 -2.58
CA SER A 46 14.67 -2.93 -3.39
C SER A 46 14.09 -1.96 -4.41
N LYS A 47 12.95 -2.30 -4.98
CA LYS A 47 12.32 -1.44 -5.97
C LYS A 47 11.83 -0.15 -5.32
N LEU A 48 11.16 -0.29 -4.19
CA LEU A 48 10.64 0.89 -3.47
C LEU A 48 11.77 1.77 -2.98
N ALA A 49 12.83 1.15 -2.46
CA ALA A 49 13.98 1.91 -1.98
C ALA A 49 14.62 2.70 -3.12
N GLY A 50 14.66 2.09 -4.31
CA GLY A 50 15.20 2.77 -5.49
C GLY A 50 14.41 4.01 -5.86
N LEU A 51 13.09 3.95 -5.70
CA LEU A 51 12.25 5.10 -5.99
C LEU A 51 12.53 6.25 -5.03
N ALA A 52 12.91 5.93 -3.82
CA ALA A 52 13.24 6.95 -2.81
C ALA A 52 14.71 7.30 -2.78
N HIS A 53 15.52 6.66 -3.64
CA HIS A 53 16.97 6.89 -3.69
C HIS A 53 17.66 6.55 -2.38
N LEU A 54 17.21 5.47 -1.75
CA LEU A 54 17.77 5.01 -0.48
C LEU A 54 18.16 3.54 -0.57
N SER A 55 19.01 3.10 0.35
CA SER A 55 19.30 1.68 0.44
C SER A 55 18.06 0.98 1.01
N PRO A 56 17.89 -0.32 0.74
CA PRO A 56 16.71 -1.03 1.25
C PRO A 56 16.57 -0.95 2.76
N TYR A 57 17.66 -1.10 3.48
CA TYR A 57 17.61 -1.06 4.94
C TYR A 57 17.19 0.32 5.45
N HIS A 58 17.82 1.36 4.92
CA HIS A 58 17.51 2.72 5.31
C HIS A 58 16.07 3.07 4.92
N PHE A 59 15.66 2.64 3.73
CA PHE A 59 14.31 2.89 3.25
C PHE A 59 13.28 2.27 4.19
N ALA A 60 13.49 1.01 4.57
CA ALA A 60 12.53 0.33 5.43
C ALA A 60 12.33 1.06 6.74
N ARG A 61 13.41 1.55 7.33
CA ARG A 61 13.31 2.30 8.57
C ARG A 61 12.57 3.62 8.39
N CYS A 62 12.92 4.34 7.34
CA CYS A 62 12.28 5.63 7.07
C CYS A 62 10.81 5.44 6.74
N PHE A 63 10.49 4.40 5.98
CA PHE A 63 9.10 4.13 5.63
C PHE A 63 8.27 3.88 6.88
N LYS A 64 8.80 3.06 7.78
CA LYS A 64 8.06 2.74 8.99
C LYS A 64 7.81 4.00 9.83
N GLN A 65 8.78 4.90 9.88
CA GLN A 65 8.60 6.13 10.64
C GLN A 65 7.58 7.08 10.00
N SER A 66 7.55 7.12 8.67
CA SER A 66 6.61 8.00 7.98
C SER A 66 5.19 7.43 7.91
N PHE A 67 5.06 6.15 7.68
CA PHE A 67 3.76 5.52 7.47
C PHE A 67 3.26 4.73 8.67
N GLY A 68 4.09 4.60 9.70
CA GLY A 68 3.67 3.91 10.91
C GLY A 68 3.79 2.41 10.88
N GLN A 69 4.19 1.84 9.75
CA GLN A 69 4.30 0.39 9.62
C GLN A 69 5.25 0.04 8.48
N PRO A 70 5.79 -1.19 8.48
CA PRO A 70 6.73 -1.61 7.43
C PRO A 70 6.06 -1.62 6.06
N PRO A 71 6.85 -1.49 4.97
CA PRO A 71 6.28 -1.47 3.63
C PRO A 71 5.42 -2.68 3.29
N ARG A 72 5.83 -3.85 3.74
CA ARG A 72 5.08 -5.07 3.45
C ARG A 72 3.70 -5.03 4.05
N ARG A 73 3.62 -4.58 5.30
CA ARG A 73 2.33 -4.50 5.98
C ARG A 73 1.45 -3.42 5.34
N ASP A 74 2.07 -2.31 4.98
CA ASP A 74 1.35 -1.23 4.33
C ASP A 74 0.76 -1.71 3.00
N HIS A 75 1.52 -2.50 2.26
CA HIS A 75 1.06 -3.05 0.99
C HIS A 75 -0.19 -3.91 1.17
N VAL A 76 -0.17 -4.78 2.18
CA VAL A 76 -1.32 -5.62 2.47
C VAL A 76 -2.53 -4.76 2.86
N MET A 77 -2.31 -3.75 3.67
CA MET A 77 -3.41 -2.89 4.09
C MET A 77 -4.03 -2.14 2.92
N ARG A 78 -3.21 -1.69 1.96
CA ARG A 78 -3.75 -1.03 0.78
C ARG A 78 -4.54 -2.00 -0.09
N ARG A 79 -4.10 -3.25 -0.17
CA ARG A 79 -4.87 -4.28 -0.86
C ARG A 79 -6.23 -4.47 -0.20
N ILE A 80 -6.25 -4.48 1.13
CA ILE A 80 -7.50 -4.68 1.86
C ILE A 80 -8.44 -3.49 1.66
N GLU A 81 -7.90 -2.27 1.63
CA GLU A 81 -8.72 -1.10 1.37
C GLU A 81 -9.37 -1.18 -0.03
N ARG A 82 -8.59 -1.61 -1.01
CA ARG A 82 -9.14 -1.78 -2.35
C ARG A 82 -10.18 -2.88 -2.36
N ALA A 83 -9.94 -3.95 -1.58
CA ALA A 83 -10.89 -5.03 -1.48
C ALA A 83 -12.23 -4.57 -0.93
N LYS A 84 -12.22 -3.69 0.06
CA LYS A 84 -13.47 -3.18 0.62
C LYS A 84 -14.28 -2.47 -0.45
N THR A 85 -13.63 -1.69 -1.27
CA THR A 85 -14.31 -1.01 -2.35
C THR A 85 -14.90 -2.00 -3.36
N LEU A 86 -14.11 -3.01 -3.74
CA LEU A 86 -14.58 -3.99 -4.70
C LEU A 86 -15.71 -4.85 -4.16
N LEU A 87 -15.65 -5.19 -2.88
CA LEU A 87 -16.70 -5.98 -2.27
C LEU A 87 -18.01 -5.21 -2.20
N ALA A 88 -17.92 -3.92 -1.96
CA ALA A 88 -19.11 -3.08 -1.82
C ALA A 88 -19.69 -2.64 -3.16
N ASN A 89 -18.84 -2.46 -4.17
CA ASN A 89 -19.26 -1.79 -5.40
C ASN A 89 -19.14 -2.60 -6.68
N SER A 90 -18.80 -3.87 -6.59
CA SER A 90 -18.69 -4.67 -7.81
C SER A 90 -19.38 -6.01 -7.63
N THR A 91 -19.53 -6.74 -8.74
CA THR A 91 -20.14 -8.06 -8.72
C THR A 91 -19.11 -9.17 -8.68
N MET A 92 -17.84 -8.84 -8.50
CA MET A 92 -16.79 -9.84 -8.46
C MET A 92 -16.95 -10.75 -7.24
N SER A 93 -16.59 -12.01 -7.41
CA SER A 93 -16.62 -12.94 -6.29
C SER A 93 -15.46 -12.65 -5.34
N VAL A 94 -15.56 -13.15 -4.12
CA VAL A 94 -14.48 -12.98 -3.14
C VAL A 94 -13.18 -13.58 -3.69
N THR A 95 -13.28 -14.73 -4.33
CA THR A 95 -12.12 -15.38 -4.92
C THR A 95 -11.49 -14.51 -6.00
N ASP A 96 -12.30 -13.95 -6.88
CA ASP A 96 -11.80 -13.11 -7.95
C ASP A 96 -11.14 -11.85 -7.43
N ILE A 97 -11.72 -11.26 -6.41
CA ILE A 97 -11.15 -10.05 -5.81
C ILE A 97 -9.78 -10.36 -5.21
N GLY A 98 -9.68 -11.46 -4.47
CA GLY A 98 -8.41 -11.84 -3.87
C GLY A 98 -7.34 -12.05 -4.91
N LEU A 99 -7.67 -12.74 -5.99
CA LEU A 99 -6.71 -13.00 -7.05
C LEU A 99 -6.32 -11.71 -7.77
N ALA A 100 -7.29 -10.84 -8.03
CA ALA A 100 -7.02 -9.59 -8.71
C ALA A 100 -6.09 -8.70 -7.90
N LEU A 101 -6.12 -8.84 -6.57
CA LEU A 101 -5.27 -8.05 -5.70
C LEU A 101 -3.92 -8.71 -5.42
N GLY A 102 -3.66 -9.85 -6.05
CA GLY A 102 -2.35 -10.47 -5.94
C GLY A 102 -2.21 -11.52 -4.84
N PHE A 103 -3.29 -11.91 -4.19
CA PHE A 103 -3.24 -12.99 -3.21
C PHE A 103 -3.21 -14.33 -3.96
N ALA A 104 -2.35 -15.22 -3.49
CA ALA A 104 -2.20 -16.51 -4.15
C ALA A 104 -3.41 -17.41 -3.91
N GLU A 105 -4.04 -17.28 -2.74
CA GLU A 105 -5.17 -18.11 -2.38
C GLU A 105 -6.25 -17.30 -1.71
N THR A 106 -7.49 -17.73 -1.90
CA THR A 106 -8.63 -17.08 -1.26
C THR A 106 -8.51 -17.10 0.26
N SER A 107 -8.03 -18.21 0.79
CA SER A 107 -7.90 -18.32 2.26
C SER A 107 -6.93 -17.28 2.81
N THR A 108 -5.86 -17.02 2.09
CA THR A 108 -4.89 -16.00 2.51
C THR A 108 -5.54 -14.61 2.49
N PHE A 109 -6.31 -14.34 1.45
CA PHE A 109 -7.00 -13.08 1.32
C PHE A 109 -8.01 -12.88 2.44
N THR A 110 -8.87 -13.87 2.68
CA THR A 110 -9.90 -13.73 3.69
C THR A 110 -9.31 -13.62 5.09
N ALA A 111 -8.22 -14.34 5.35
CA ALA A 111 -7.54 -14.23 6.63
C ALA A 111 -6.95 -12.83 6.83
N ALA A 112 -6.32 -12.29 5.79
CA ALA A 112 -5.74 -10.95 5.87
C ALA A 112 -6.83 -9.90 6.04
N PHE A 113 -7.94 -10.06 5.31
CA PHE A 113 -9.06 -9.13 5.41
C PHE A 113 -9.61 -9.10 6.83
N ARG A 114 -9.82 -10.28 7.40
CA ARG A 114 -10.34 -10.35 8.76
C ARG A 114 -9.36 -9.76 9.76
N LYS A 115 -8.07 -10.02 9.58
CA LYS A 115 -7.06 -9.51 10.51
C LYS A 115 -6.99 -8.00 10.48
N VAL A 116 -7.10 -7.41 9.30
CA VAL A 116 -6.98 -5.96 9.15
C VAL A 116 -8.26 -5.23 9.53
N THR A 117 -9.41 -5.73 9.10
CA THR A 117 -10.68 -5.03 9.30
C THR A 117 -11.47 -5.50 10.51
N GLY A 118 -11.21 -6.71 10.97
CA GLY A 118 -11.99 -7.30 12.05
C GLY A 118 -13.30 -7.92 11.57
N PHE A 119 -13.58 -7.86 10.26
CA PHE A 119 -14.82 -8.40 9.70
C PHE A 119 -14.52 -9.46 8.66
N HIS A 120 -15.49 -10.37 8.46
CA HIS A 120 -15.39 -11.32 7.38
C HIS A 120 -15.73 -10.64 6.06
N THR A 121 -15.25 -11.18 4.97
CA THR A 121 -15.48 -10.57 3.67
C THR A 121 -16.96 -10.46 3.34
N HIS A 122 -17.74 -11.46 3.70
CA HIS A 122 -19.17 -11.43 3.38
C HIS A 122 -19.93 -10.42 4.23
N SER A 123 -19.34 -9.90 5.30
CA SER A 123 -20.02 -8.88 6.10
C SER A 123 -20.12 -7.56 5.36
N ILE A 124 -19.24 -7.33 4.41
CA ILE A 124 -19.22 -6.08 3.65
C ILE A 124 -19.90 -6.25 2.29
N CYS A 125 -19.90 -7.48 1.78
CA CYS A 125 -20.45 -7.77 0.47
C CYS A 125 -21.96 -7.51 0.42
N PRO A 126 -22.45 -6.71 -0.53
CA PRO A 126 -23.87 -6.41 -0.63
C PRO A 126 -24.67 -7.49 -1.37
N GLN A 127 -23.97 -8.48 -1.91
CA GLN A 127 -24.62 -9.50 -2.71
C GLN A 127 -25.15 -10.64 -1.84
N PRO A 128 -25.97 -11.49 -2.42
CA PRO A 128 -26.48 -12.66 -1.70
C PRO A 128 -25.35 -13.53 -1.18
N ALA A 129 -25.67 -14.36 -0.21
CA ALA A 129 -24.69 -15.18 0.47
C ALA A 129 -23.86 -16.05 -0.47
N ASP A 130 -24.44 -16.51 -1.56
CA ASP A 130 -23.72 -17.38 -2.45
C ASP A 130 -22.50 -16.71 -3.08
N ARG A 131 -22.55 -15.39 -3.29
CA ARG A 131 -21.39 -14.69 -3.80
C ARG A 131 -20.27 -14.63 -2.77
N CYS A 132 -20.65 -14.53 -1.51
CA CYS A 132 -19.71 -14.30 -0.43
C CYS A 132 -19.21 -15.56 0.26
N THR A 133 -19.66 -16.71 -0.17
CA THR A 133 -19.26 -17.95 0.48
C THR A 133 -17.96 -18.53 -0.06
N GLN A 134 -17.36 -17.91 -1.03
CA GLN A 134 -16.11 -18.39 -1.60
C GLN A 134 -14.88 -18.21 -0.69
#